data_f8dbe90d2b9f80b2d04276fba729e5bb
#
_entry.id   f8dbe90d2b9f80b2d04276fba729e5bb
#
_cell.length_a   1.000
_cell.length_b   1.000
_cell.length_c   1.000
_cell.angle_alpha   90.00
_cell.angle_beta   90.00
_cell.angle_gamma   90.00
#
_symmetry.space_group_name_H-M   'P 1'
#
loop_
_entity.id
_entity.type
_entity.pdbx_description
1 polymer ?
#
loop_
_entity_poly.entity_id
_entity_poly.type
_entity_poly.pdbx_seq_one_letter_code
_entity_poly.pdbx_strand_id
1 'polypeptide(L)'
;MDYIIMCGGSYSHMSKPKAMFEINGEKLIERTIRLLNKNGISNKNIIISSNYEAFDNFGVKRISNEKNNWQWVNKKSIGYWLDAFLPYDKKCTYLYGDVYYSEAAIKTIIEKANIVTENTLAGSAIAKNTLGKNWGEPFAFIVPKPLTFHAGIKAVKKIQDEGGLTRGYAITWELYRFLNGLDINIQAVKDETFFVIDDETIDIDTEQELQKLLDKIK
;
A
#
# COMPACT_ATOMS: atom_id res chain seq x y z
N MET A 1 -16.72 -3.38 -5.54
CA MET A 1 -15.48 -3.47 -4.74
C MET A 1 -15.19 -2.10 -4.18
N ASP A 2 -14.73 -2.01 -2.94
CA ASP A 2 -14.34 -0.74 -2.32
C ASP A 2 -12.82 -0.53 -2.44
N TYR A 3 -12.40 0.73 -2.51
CA TYR A 3 -11.00 1.12 -2.63
C TYR A 3 -10.60 1.88 -1.37
N ILE A 4 -9.59 1.39 -0.66
CA ILE A 4 -9.13 1.95 0.62
C ILE A 4 -7.74 2.55 0.40
N ILE A 5 -7.64 3.88 0.47
CA ILE A 5 -6.37 4.59 0.34
C ILE A 5 -5.77 4.69 1.74
N MET A 6 -4.60 4.08 1.93
CA MET A 6 -3.91 4.02 3.21
C MET A 6 -3.06 5.28 3.40
N CYS A 7 -3.55 6.22 4.21
CA CYS A 7 -2.91 7.51 4.49
C CYS A 7 -2.51 7.65 5.98
N GLY A 8 -2.27 6.52 6.64
CA GLY A 8 -1.94 6.47 8.07
C GLY A 8 -0.48 6.08 8.30
N GLY A 9 0.44 6.96 8.18
CA GLY A 9 1.84 6.72 8.51
C GLY A 9 2.39 7.75 9.49
N SER A 10 3.48 7.42 10.18
CA SER A 10 4.22 8.41 10.98
C SER A 10 5.06 9.29 10.04
N TYR A 11 4.97 10.60 10.20
CA TYR A 11 5.75 11.58 9.40
C TYR A 11 6.87 12.24 10.19
N SER A 12 7.44 11.57 11.18
CA SER A 12 8.43 12.16 12.10
C SER A 12 9.60 12.90 11.42
N HIS A 13 9.78 12.72 10.11
CA HIS A 13 10.84 13.36 9.32
C HIS A 13 10.30 14.27 8.20
N MET A 14 8.98 14.56 8.16
CA MET A 14 8.35 15.33 7.11
C MET A 14 7.39 16.37 7.67
N SER A 15 7.24 17.50 6.98
CA SER A 15 6.38 18.61 7.41
C SER A 15 4.87 18.30 7.30
N LYS A 16 4.49 17.29 6.50
CA LYS A 16 3.09 16.90 6.26
C LYS A 16 2.99 15.42 5.86
N PRO A 17 1.78 14.81 5.93
CA PRO A 17 1.53 13.47 5.43
C PRO A 17 2.00 13.31 3.98
N LYS A 18 2.68 12.21 3.65
CA LYS A 18 3.18 11.95 2.29
C LYS A 18 2.08 12.04 1.22
N ALA A 19 0.88 11.53 1.52
CA ALA A 19 -0.27 11.64 0.61
C ALA A 19 -0.72 13.08 0.32
N MET A 20 -0.23 14.07 1.09
CA MET A 20 -0.45 15.49 0.88
C MET A 20 0.65 16.18 0.06
N PHE A 21 1.64 15.44 -0.43
CA PHE A 21 2.61 16.01 -1.36
C PHE A 21 1.93 16.44 -2.65
N GLU A 22 2.35 17.60 -3.14
CA GLU A 22 1.80 18.20 -4.36
C GLU A 22 2.74 17.96 -5.53
N ILE A 23 2.16 17.49 -6.62
CA ILE A 23 2.83 17.29 -7.90
C ILE A 23 2.03 18.09 -8.93
N ASN A 24 2.66 19.10 -9.53
CA ASN A 24 2.02 20.02 -10.48
C ASN A 24 0.71 20.66 -9.94
N GLY A 25 0.68 20.98 -8.65
CA GLY A 25 -0.47 21.61 -7.98
C GLY A 25 -1.59 20.65 -7.57
N GLU A 26 -1.43 19.34 -7.75
CA GLU A 26 -2.39 18.31 -7.32
C GLU A 26 -1.75 17.43 -6.23
N LYS A 27 -2.44 17.22 -5.09
CA LYS A 27 -1.97 16.30 -4.05
C LYS A 27 -2.07 14.84 -4.50
N LEU A 28 -1.18 13.97 -4.00
CA LEU A 28 -1.22 12.53 -4.30
C LEU A 28 -2.59 11.92 -4.00
N ILE A 29 -3.19 12.28 -2.87
CA ILE A 29 -4.53 11.81 -2.50
C ILE A 29 -5.62 12.30 -3.48
N GLU A 30 -5.58 13.57 -3.90
CA GLU A 30 -6.51 14.13 -4.87
C GLU A 30 -6.38 13.42 -6.22
N ARG A 31 -5.14 13.23 -6.68
CA ARG A 31 -4.84 12.47 -7.90
C ARG A 31 -5.41 11.05 -7.85
N THR A 32 -5.15 10.31 -6.77
CA THR A 32 -5.62 8.94 -6.62
C THR A 32 -7.15 8.88 -6.68
N ILE A 33 -7.86 9.75 -5.95
CA ILE A 33 -9.32 9.82 -5.99
C ILE A 33 -9.81 10.19 -7.39
N ARG A 34 -9.22 11.19 -8.04
CA ARG A 34 -9.59 11.60 -9.39
C ARG A 34 -9.39 10.48 -10.41
N LEU A 35 -8.28 9.75 -10.33
CA LEU A 35 -8.01 8.63 -11.22
C LEU A 35 -8.99 7.47 -11.01
N LEU A 36 -9.35 7.15 -9.77
CA LEU A 36 -10.39 6.18 -9.48
C LEU A 36 -11.73 6.61 -10.08
N ASN A 37 -12.14 7.88 -9.87
CA ASN A 37 -13.38 8.43 -10.42
C ASN A 37 -13.39 8.43 -11.95
N LYS A 38 -12.27 8.79 -12.59
CA LYS A 38 -12.13 8.75 -14.06
C LYS A 38 -12.36 7.34 -14.63
N ASN A 39 -12.05 6.31 -13.85
CA ASN A 39 -12.28 4.91 -14.20
C ASN A 39 -13.61 4.34 -13.65
N GLY A 40 -14.57 5.19 -13.30
CA GLY A 40 -15.93 4.81 -12.95
C GLY A 40 -16.16 4.39 -11.50
N ILE A 41 -15.15 4.55 -10.62
CA ILE A 41 -15.30 4.27 -9.19
C ILE A 41 -15.96 5.46 -8.51
N SER A 42 -17.15 5.26 -7.94
CA SER A 42 -17.89 6.31 -7.23
C SER A 42 -17.24 6.63 -5.87
N ASN A 43 -17.31 7.90 -5.43
CA ASN A 43 -16.82 8.34 -4.11
C ASN A 43 -17.36 7.51 -2.93
N LYS A 44 -18.58 6.97 -3.03
CA LYS A 44 -19.14 6.06 -2.01
C LYS A 44 -18.36 4.76 -1.83
N ASN A 45 -17.57 4.37 -2.82
CA ASN A 45 -16.73 3.18 -2.82
C ASN A 45 -15.25 3.50 -2.58
N ILE A 46 -14.92 4.76 -2.28
CA ILE A 46 -13.58 5.20 -1.93
C ILE A 46 -13.53 5.56 -0.45
N ILE A 47 -12.55 5.01 0.25
CA ILE A 47 -12.34 5.22 1.68
C ILE A 47 -10.91 5.69 1.90
N ILE A 48 -10.72 6.71 2.70
CA ILE A 48 -9.39 7.09 3.22
C ILE A 48 -9.23 6.47 4.60
N SER A 49 -8.21 5.65 4.79
CA SER A 49 -7.81 5.12 6.09
C SER A 49 -6.74 6.03 6.69
N SER A 50 -7.09 6.84 7.68
CA SER A 50 -6.16 7.77 8.32
C SER A 50 -6.66 8.26 9.66
N ASN A 51 -5.73 8.44 10.62
CA ASN A 51 -6.02 9.06 11.92
C ASN A 51 -5.97 10.60 11.88
N TYR A 52 -5.62 11.18 10.73
CA TYR A 52 -5.45 12.64 10.58
C TYR A 52 -6.69 13.29 9.98
N GLU A 53 -7.26 14.26 10.69
CA GLU A 53 -8.43 15.04 10.26
C GLU A 53 -8.19 15.85 8.98
N ALA A 54 -6.92 16.11 8.65
CA ALA A 54 -6.52 16.74 7.40
C ALA A 54 -7.09 16.03 6.14
N PHE A 55 -7.51 14.76 6.28
CA PHE A 55 -8.11 13.98 5.20
C PHE A 55 -9.65 14.03 5.17
N ASP A 56 -10.33 14.82 6.01
CA ASP A 56 -11.81 14.87 6.05
C ASP A 56 -12.46 15.55 4.82
N ASN A 57 -11.70 16.40 4.09
CA ASN A 57 -12.26 17.30 3.08
C ASN A 57 -12.02 16.88 1.63
N PHE A 58 -11.83 15.59 1.34
CA PHE A 58 -11.58 15.09 -0.02
C PHE A 58 -12.82 14.52 -0.72
N GLY A 59 -14.03 14.77 -0.19
CA GLY A 59 -15.29 14.32 -0.80
C GLY A 59 -15.54 12.80 -0.77
N VAL A 60 -14.73 12.06 -0.01
CA VAL A 60 -14.84 10.63 0.24
C VAL A 60 -14.84 10.35 1.75
N LYS A 61 -15.29 9.17 2.15
CA LYS A 61 -15.35 8.80 3.57
C LYS A 61 -13.94 8.57 4.13
N ARG A 62 -13.58 9.27 5.23
CA ARG A 62 -12.43 8.88 6.06
C ARG A 62 -12.87 7.92 7.16
N ILE A 63 -12.04 6.91 7.43
CA ILE A 63 -12.16 6.02 8.59
C ILE A 63 -10.86 6.09 9.39
N SER A 64 -10.98 6.40 10.67
CA SER A 64 -9.84 6.33 11.59
C SER A 64 -9.41 4.88 11.79
N ASN A 65 -8.10 4.64 11.74
CA ASN A 65 -7.48 3.35 12.01
C ASN A 65 -6.58 3.46 13.25
N GLU A 66 -7.20 3.48 14.42
CA GLU A 66 -6.52 3.68 15.71
C GLU A 66 -5.46 2.60 16.01
N LYS A 67 -5.56 1.42 15.36
CA LYS A 67 -4.56 0.35 15.50
C LYS A 67 -3.27 0.67 14.75
N ASN A 68 -3.33 1.56 13.76
CA ASN A 68 -2.16 1.96 13.00
C ASN A 68 -1.27 2.92 13.81
N ASN A 69 -0.45 2.34 14.67
CA ASN A 69 0.47 3.05 15.56
C ASN A 69 1.94 2.67 15.32
N TRP A 70 2.23 2.05 14.17
CA TRP A 70 3.58 1.66 13.85
C TRP A 70 4.53 2.86 13.77
N GLN A 71 5.70 2.70 14.38
CA GLN A 71 6.76 3.71 14.38
C GLN A 71 8.13 3.03 14.22
N TRP A 72 9.04 3.74 13.57
CA TRP A 72 10.45 3.38 13.51
C TRP A 72 11.25 4.29 14.42
N VAL A 73 11.65 3.79 15.59
CA VAL A 73 12.34 4.57 16.62
C VAL A 73 13.64 3.87 17.02
N ASN A 74 14.77 4.59 16.95
CA ASN A 74 16.08 4.08 17.35
C ASN A 74 16.44 2.74 16.69
N LYS A 75 16.18 2.60 15.39
CA LYS A 75 16.40 1.36 14.61
C LYS A 75 15.56 0.16 15.07
N LYS A 76 14.45 0.39 15.73
CA LYS A 76 13.49 -0.64 16.16
C LYS A 76 12.09 -0.32 15.66
N SER A 77 11.38 -1.36 15.28
CA SER A 77 9.95 -1.30 15.01
C SER A 77 9.18 -1.29 16.34
N ILE A 78 8.28 -0.31 16.51
CA ILE A 78 7.30 -0.27 17.59
C ILE A 78 5.92 -0.44 16.97
N GLY A 79 5.12 -1.37 17.50
CA GLY A 79 3.84 -1.76 16.90
C GLY A 79 4.02 -2.62 15.63
N TYR A 80 2.96 -2.72 14.86
CA TYR A 80 2.95 -3.56 13.67
C TYR A 80 2.63 -2.72 12.43
N TRP A 81 3.52 -2.75 11.45
CA TRP A 81 3.28 -2.09 10.16
C TRP A 81 2.00 -2.60 9.48
N LEU A 82 1.70 -3.90 9.65
CA LEU A 82 0.49 -4.53 9.09
C LEU A 82 -0.82 -3.98 9.67
N ASP A 83 -0.79 -3.25 10.78
CA ASP A 83 -1.97 -2.53 11.29
C ASP A 83 -2.33 -1.30 10.43
N ALA A 84 -1.50 -0.94 9.43
CA ALA A 84 -1.88 0.03 8.39
C ALA A 84 -3.05 -0.46 7.53
N PHE A 85 -3.21 -1.78 7.37
CA PHE A 85 -4.38 -2.34 6.71
C PHE A 85 -5.62 -2.20 7.60
N LEU A 86 -6.51 -1.26 7.24
CA LEU A 86 -7.79 -1.08 7.93
C LEU A 86 -8.54 -2.41 7.98
N PRO A 87 -8.99 -2.89 9.16
CA PRO A 87 -9.87 -4.04 9.23
C PRO A 87 -11.16 -3.80 8.41
N TYR A 88 -11.38 -4.61 7.38
CA TYR A 88 -12.49 -4.47 6.46
C TYR A 88 -13.02 -5.84 6.04
N ASP A 89 -14.32 -6.08 6.21
CA ASP A 89 -14.95 -7.38 6.05
C ASP A 89 -15.49 -7.65 4.64
N LYS A 90 -15.43 -6.65 3.76
CA LYS A 90 -15.85 -6.75 2.37
C LYS A 90 -14.65 -6.84 1.42
N LYS A 91 -14.92 -7.32 0.19
CA LYS A 91 -13.94 -7.26 -0.89
C LYS A 91 -13.47 -5.83 -1.11
N CYS A 92 -12.16 -5.60 -1.08
CA CYS A 92 -11.59 -4.28 -1.26
C CYS A 92 -10.24 -4.33 -1.97
N THR A 93 -9.77 -3.16 -2.38
CA THR A 93 -8.41 -2.93 -2.85
C THR A 93 -7.77 -1.87 -1.95
N TYR A 94 -6.69 -2.22 -1.27
CA TYR A 94 -5.87 -1.26 -0.57
C TYR A 94 -4.90 -0.60 -1.55
N LEU A 95 -4.88 0.73 -1.58
CA LEU A 95 -3.95 1.56 -2.33
C LEU A 95 -3.03 2.29 -1.35
N TYR A 96 -1.75 2.40 -1.67
CA TYR A 96 -0.79 3.12 -0.83
C TYR A 96 -0.94 4.62 -1.07
N GLY A 97 -1.10 5.39 -0.02
CA GLY A 97 -1.40 6.83 -0.11
C GLY A 97 -0.21 7.70 -0.50
N ASP A 98 1.01 7.18 -0.36
CA ASP A 98 2.28 7.81 -0.71
C ASP A 98 2.77 7.45 -2.12
N VAL A 99 1.96 6.74 -2.89
CA VAL A 99 2.28 6.37 -4.27
C VAL A 99 1.74 7.40 -5.27
N TYR A 100 2.61 7.85 -6.17
CA TYR A 100 2.21 8.54 -7.39
C TYR A 100 1.78 7.49 -8.42
N TYR A 101 0.48 7.36 -8.64
CA TYR A 101 -0.06 6.44 -9.64
C TYR A 101 -0.10 7.09 -11.02
N SER A 102 0.31 6.34 -12.05
CA SER A 102 -0.05 6.64 -13.43
C SER A 102 -1.54 6.37 -13.68
N GLU A 103 -2.09 6.90 -14.77
CA GLU A 103 -3.45 6.55 -15.20
C GLU A 103 -3.55 5.07 -15.59
N ALA A 104 -2.52 4.55 -16.26
CA ALA A 104 -2.46 3.15 -16.67
C ALA A 104 -2.41 2.20 -15.47
N ALA A 105 -1.65 2.55 -14.43
CA ALA A 105 -1.58 1.76 -13.19
C ALA A 105 -2.96 1.64 -12.52
N ILE A 106 -3.65 2.75 -12.29
CA ILE A 106 -4.99 2.71 -11.66
C ILE A 106 -5.97 1.90 -12.52
N LYS A 107 -5.97 2.09 -13.85
CA LYS A 107 -6.80 1.30 -14.76
C LYS A 107 -6.50 -0.19 -14.65
N THR A 108 -5.22 -0.58 -14.69
CA THR A 108 -4.78 -1.98 -14.55
C THR A 108 -5.20 -2.57 -13.20
N ILE A 109 -5.02 -1.82 -12.09
CA ILE A 109 -5.44 -2.27 -10.76
C ILE A 109 -6.96 -2.51 -10.72
N ILE A 110 -7.77 -1.62 -11.30
CA ILE A 110 -9.23 -1.76 -11.35
C ILE A 110 -9.64 -2.97 -12.19
N GLU A 111 -9.05 -3.15 -13.37
CA GLU A 111 -9.31 -4.31 -14.25
C GLU A 111 -8.96 -5.62 -13.54
N LYS A 112 -7.80 -5.69 -12.90
CA LYS A 112 -7.38 -6.86 -12.09
C LYS A 112 -8.31 -7.11 -10.91
N ALA A 113 -8.73 -6.06 -10.20
CA ALA A 113 -9.65 -6.16 -9.06
C ALA A 113 -11.00 -6.79 -9.42
N ASN A 114 -11.44 -6.68 -10.68
CA ASN A 114 -12.67 -7.26 -11.17
C ASN A 114 -12.58 -8.77 -11.51
N ILE A 115 -11.37 -9.30 -11.73
CA ILE A 115 -11.18 -10.66 -12.23
C ILE A 115 -10.45 -11.60 -11.26
N VAL A 116 -9.59 -11.07 -10.37
CA VAL A 116 -8.83 -11.93 -9.45
C VAL A 116 -9.73 -12.54 -8.38
N THR A 117 -9.46 -13.79 -8.05
CA THR A 117 -10.17 -14.56 -7.02
C THR A 117 -9.33 -14.80 -5.78
N GLU A 118 -8.03 -14.55 -5.86
CA GLU A 118 -7.07 -14.66 -4.77
C GLU A 118 -6.55 -13.29 -4.33
N ASN A 119 -6.08 -13.18 -3.09
CA ASN A 119 -5.45 -11.97 -2.57
C ASN A 119 -4.17 -11.69 -3.37
N THR A 120 -4.17 -10.60 -4.15
CA THR A 120 -3.20 -10.32 -5.20
C THR A 120 -2.49 -9.00 -4.94
N LEU A 121 -1.17 -8.98 -5.06
CA LEU A 121 -0.33 -7.80 -4.88
C LEU A 121 0.06 -7.20 -6.23
N ALA A 122 -0.05 -5.88 -6.33
CA ALA A 122 0.50 -5.08 -7.41
C ALA A 122 1.77 -4.34 -6.92
N GLY A 123 2.81 -4.33 -7.72
CA GLY A 123 4.03 -3.63 -7.36
C GLY A 123 4.96 -3.39 -8.55
N SER A 124 6.08 -2.72 -8.30
CA SER A 124 7.14 -2.59 -9.28
C SER A 124 7.86 -3.93 -9.53
N ALA A 125 8.63 -4.00 -10.61
CA ALA A 125 9.40 -5.19 -10.95
C ALA A 125 10.36 -5.59 -9.80
N ILE A 126 10.31 -6.88 -9.45
CA ILE A 126 11.26 -7.46 -8.49
C ILE A 126 12.44 -8.01 -9.30
N ALA A 127 13.64 -7.56 -9.01
CA ALA A 127 14.83 -8.17 -9.57
C ALA A 127 14.92 -9.62 -9.06
N LYS A 128 14.67 -10.59 -9.94
CA LYS A 128 14.83 -12.01 -9.64
C LYS A 128 16.30 -12.26 -9.23
N ASN A 129 16.51 -12.86 -8.06
CA ASN A 129 17.81 -13.31 -7.54
C ASN A 129 18.80 -12.26 -7.03
N THR A 130 18.41 -11.07 -6.67
CA THR A 130 19.29 -10.18 -5.91
C THR A 130 19.07 -10.37 -4.40
N LEU A 131 20.04 -10.97 -3.74
CA LEU A 131 20.12 -10.98 -2.27
C LEU A 131 20.16 -9.53 -1.75
N GLY A 132 19.00 -9.00 -1.42
CA GLY A 132 18.90 -8.03 -0.34
C GLY A 132 18.93 -6.54 -0.64
N LYS A 133 18.93 -6.01 -1.88
CA LYS A 133 19.01 -4.55 -2.05
C LYS A 133 18.04 -3.88 -3.03
N ASN A 134 17.34 -4.59 -3.89
CA ASN A 134 16.30 -4.03 -4.77
C ASN A 134 15.01 -4.81 -4.56
N TRP A 135 14.29 -4.51 -3.48
CA TRP A 135 12.93 -4.95 -3.28
C TRP A 135 12.06 -4.11 -4.21
N GLY A 136 11.17 -4.76 -4.98
CA GLY A 136 10.14 -4.01 -5.66
C GLY A 136 9.23 -3.29 -4.66
N GLU A 137 8.68 -2.15 -5.06
CA GLU A 137 7.75 -1.40 -4.20
C GLU A 137 6.31 -1.92 -4.38
N PRO A 138 5.57 -2.15 -3.28
CA PRO A 138 4.17 -2.50 -3.36
C PRO A 138 3.33 -1.25 -3.63
N PHE A 139 2.37 -1.35 -4.56
CA PHE A 139 1.49 -0.23 -4.91
C PHE A 139 0.04 -0.45 -4.50
N ALA A 140 -0.45 -1.70 -4.58
CA ALA A 140 -1.81 -2.03 -4.19
C ALA A 140 -1.92 -3.48 -3.73
N PHE A 141 -2.88 -3.76 -2.83
CA PHE A 141 -3.25 -5.11 -2.46
C PHE A 141 -4.74 -5.33 -2.75
N ILE A 142 -5.07 -6.18 -3.71
CA ILE A 142 -6.43 -6.54 -4.06
C ILE A 142 -6.85 -7.71 -3.17
N VAL A 143 -7.95 -7.54 -2.43
CA VAL A 143 -8.39 -8.47 -1.38
C VAL A 143 -9.81 -8.97 -1.66
N PRO A 144 -9.98 -9.97 -2.54
CA PRO A 144 -11.27 -10.64 -2.76
C PRO A 144 -11.65 -11.56 -1.59
N LYS A 145 -10.69 -11.97 -0.75
CA LYS A 145 -10.87 -12.87 0.40
C LYS A 145 -10.50 -12.18 1.72
N PRO A 146 -11.31 -11.26 2.25
CA PRO A 146 -10.96 -10.44 3.41
C PRO A 146 -10.71 -11.27 4.68
N LEU A 147 -11.47 -12.32 4.93
CA LEU A 147 -11.29 -13.17 6.11
C LEU A 147 -9.90 -13.85 6.11
N THR A 148 -9.49 -14.41 4.97
CA THR A 148 -8.17 -15.02 4.81
C THR A 148 -7.06 -13.98 4.93
N PHE A 149 -7.26 -12.79 4.36
CA PHE A 149 -6.32 -11.69 4.45
C PHE A 149 -6.06 -11.25 5.90
N HIS A 150 -7.12 -11.01 6.66
CA HIS A 150 -7.00 -10.60 8.05
C HIS A 150 -6.52 -11.73 9.00
N ALA A 151 -6.83 -12.98 8.68
CA ALA A 151 -6.24 -14.13 9.37
C ALA A 151 -4.72 -14.20 9.11
N GLY A 152 -4.29 -13.94 7.88
CA GLY A 152 -2.88 -13.82 7.52
C GLY A 152 -2.16 -12.72 8.28
N ILE A 153 -2.75 -11.52 8.40
CA ILE A 153 -2.18 -10.44 9.22
C ILE A 153 -1.93 -10.90 10.66
N LYS A 154 -2.93 -11.55 11.28
CA LYS A 154 -2.78 -12.06 12.67
C LYS A 154 -1.67 -13.10 12.78
N ALA A 155 -1.57 -14.02 11.82
CA ALA A 155 -0.55 -15.06 11.81
C ALA A 155 0.86 -14.48 11.62
N VAL A 156 1.03 -13.53 10.70
CA VAL A 156 2.33 -12.89 10.46
C VAL A 156 2.77 -12.04 11.65
N LYS A 157 1.84 -11.35 12.32
CA LYS A 157 2.15 -10.64 13.58
C LYS A 157 2.65 -11.60 14.67
N LYS A 158 2.04 -12.77 14.79
CA LYS A 158 2.50 -13.81 15.73
C LYS A 158 3.92 -14.28 15.38
N ILE A 159 4.22 -14.51 14.09
CA ILE A 159 5.57 -14.89 13.65
C ILE A 159 6.58 -13.78 13.99
N GLN A 160 6.21 -12.51 13.83
CA GLN A 160 7.03 -11.37 14.22
C GLN A 160 7.33 -11.39 15.73
N ASP A 161 6.32 -11.59 16.57
CA ASP A 161 6.46 -11.63 18.05
C ASP A 161 7.35 -12.79 18.51
N GLU A 162 7.32 -13.91 17.78
CA GLU A 162 8.16 -15.09 18.03
C GLU A 162 9.59 -14.95 17.47
N GLY A 163 9.93 -13.82 16.83
CA GLY A 163 11.25 -13.56 16.24
C GLY A 163 11.51 -14.33 14.94
N GLY A 164 10.47 -14.83 14.27
CA GLY A 164 10.57 -15.63 13.05
C GLY A 164 10.87 -14.84 11.77
N LEU A 165 11.04 -13.51 11.85
CA LEU A 165 11.29 -12.65 10.68
C LEU A 165 12.76 -12.18 10.64
N THR A 166 13.45 -12.45 9.55
CA THR A 166 14.85 -12.01 9.35
C THR A 166 14.98 -10.48 9.41
N ARG A 167 13.97 -9.75 8.93
CA ARG A 167 13.93 -8.28 9.00
C ARG A 167 13.62 -7.76 10.42
N GLY A 168 13.05 -8.59 11.29
CA GLY A 168 12.61 -8.23 12.64
C GLY A 168 11.23 -7.56 12.70
N TYR A 169 10.60 -7.24 11.58
CA TYR A 169 9.23 -6.73 11.47
C TYR A 169 8.64 -7.12 10.12
N ALA A 170 7.31 -7.19 10.06
CA ALA A 170 6.59 -7.50 8.83
C ALA A 170 6.08 -6.23 8.14
N ILE A 171 6.14 -6.23 6.82
CA ILE A 171 5.45 -5.29 5.94
C ILE A 171 4.60 -6.09 4.94
N THR A 172 4.11 -5.45 3.90
CA THR A 172 3.30 -6.09 2.84
C THR A 172 3.93 -7.35 2.26
N TRP A 173 5.25 -7.38 2.07
CA TRP A 173 5.95 -8.51 1.45
C TRP A 173 5.89 -9.78 2.29
N GLU A 174 6.06 -9.69 3.60
CA GLU A 174 5.94 -10.83 4.53
C GLU A 174 4.50 -11.36 4.53
N LEU A 175 3.50 -10.47 4.55
CA LEU A 175 2.09 -10.85 4.45
C LEU A 175 1.78 -11.53 3.11
N TYR A 176 2.22 -10.95 2.00
CA TYR A 176 2.02 -11.53 0.67
C TYR A 176 2.59 -12.95 0.58
N ARG A 177 3.84 -13.14 1.02
CA ARG A 177 4.49 -14.44 0.99
C ARG A 177 3.76 -15.46 1.86
N PHE A 178 3.38 -15.08 3.07
CA PHE A 178 2.60 -15.92 3.97
C PHE A 178 1.28 -16.38 3.33
N LEU A 179 0.51 -15.46 2.76
CA LEU A 179 -0.77 -15.75 2.12
C LEU A 179 -0.64 -16.69 0.91
N ASN A 180 0.52 -16.71 0.28
CA ASN A 180 0.81 -17.54 -0.88
C ASN A 180 1.56 -18.84 -0.56
N GLY A 181 1.80 -19.15 0.73
CA GLY A 181 2.53 -20.33 1.17
C GLY A 181 4.00 -20.33 0.71
N LEU A 182 4.60 -19.14 0.57
CA LEU A 182 6.01 -18.95 0.27
C LEU A 182 6.80 -18.81 1.58
N ASP A 183 8.12 -19.03 1.52
CA ASP A 183 8.99 -18.72 2.66
C ASP A 183 8.90 -17.22 2.96
N ILE A 184 8.51 -16.90 4.19
CA ILE A 184 8.24 -15.54 4.62
C ILE A 184 9.49 -14.64 4.59
N ASN A 185 10.68 -15.25 4.69
CA ASN A 185 11.97 -14.57 4.76
C ASN A 185 12.71 -14.50 3.41
N ILE A 186 12.24 -15.22 2.39
CA ILE A 186 12.87 -15.28 1.06
C ILE A 186 12.05 -14.47 0.08
N GLN A 187 12.68 -13.53 -0.61
CA GLN A 187 12.01 -12.75 -1.63
C GLN A 187 11.57 -13.63 -2.80
N ALA A 188 10.26 -13.80 -2.93
CA ALA A 188 9.65 -14.57 -3.99
C ALA A 188 8.24 -14.04 -4.28
N VAL A 189 7.79 -14.23 -5.51
CA VAL A 189 6.42 -13.96 -5.97
C VAL A 189 5.88 -15.12 -6.78
N LYS A 190 4.55 -15.21 -6.85
CA LYS A 190 3.81 -16.12 -7.75
C LYS A 190 3.12 -15.30 -8.82
N ASP A 191 3.25 -15.68 -10.08
CA ASP A 191 2.70 -14.96 -11.23
C ASP A 191 1.16 -14.87 -11.17
N GLU A 192 0.49 -15.82 -10.51
CA GLU A 192 -0.97 -15.84 -10.39
C GLU A 192 -1.51 -14.80 -9.39
N THR A 193 -0.68 -14.38 -8.42
CA THR A 193 -1.08 -13.50 -7.32
C THR A 193 -0.21 -12.25 -7.20
N PHE A 194 0.68 -12.03 -8.18
CA PHE A 194 1.48 -10.82 -8.28
C PHE A 194 1.44 -10.32 -9.73
N PHE A 195 1.26 -9.01 -9.91
CA PHE A 195 1.46 -8.40 -11.22
C PHE A 195 2.30 -7.13 -11.12
N VAL A 196 3.10 -6.94 -12.15
CA VAL A 196 4.03 -5.82 -12.25
C VAL A 196 3.31 -4.62 -12.84
N ILE A 197 3.54 -3.46 -12.24
CA ILE A 197 3.28 -2.14 -12.82
C ILE A 197 4.66 -1.58 -13.19
N ASP A 198 4.89 -1.44 -14.51
CA ASP A 198 6.16 -1.00 -15.09
C ASP A 198 5.95 0.27 -15.91
N ASP A 199 5.68 1.35 -15.18
CA ASP A 199 5.47 2.69 -15.75
C ASP A 199 6.03 3.75 -14.77
N GLU A 200 5.56 5.01 -14.86
CA GLU A 200 5.99 6.09 -13.97
C GLU A 200 5.41 6.02 -12.55
N THR A 201 4.63 4.98 -12.22
CA THR A 201 4.12 4.77 -10.85
C THR A 201 5.28 4.55 -9.89
N ILE A 202 5.32 5.33 -8.83
CA ILE A 202 6.43 5.31 -7.86
C ILE A 202 5.95 5.63 -6.45
N ASP A 203 6.49 4.92 -5.47
CA ASP A 203 6.40 5.28 -4.06
C ASP A 203 7.28 6.50 -3.74
N ILE A 204 6.80 7.39 -2.88
CA ILE A 204 7.50 8.63 -2.51
C ILE A 204 7.76 8.62 -1.02
N ASP A 205 8.94 8.16 -0.64
CA ASP A 205 9.37 8.08 0.75
C ASP A 205 10.10 9.34 1.23
N THR A 206 10.70 10.09 0.30
CA THR A 206 11.56 11.23 0.61
C THR A 206 11.30 12.43 -0.29
N GLU A 207 11.68 13.64 0.17
CA GLU A 207 11.65 14.84 -0.65
C GLU A 207 12.56 14.74 -1.88
N GLN A 208 13.65 13.96 -1.80
CA GLN A 208 14.54 13.72 -2.94
C GLN A 208 13.86 12.87 -4.02
N GLU A 209 13.07 11.88 -3.65
CA GLU A 209 12.28 11.08 -4.60
C GLU A 209 11.18 11.90 -5.25
N LEU A 210 10.50 12.75 -4.47
CA LEU A 210 9.56 13.73 -4.98
C LEU A 210 10.22 14.63 -6.04
N GLN A 211 11.40 15.17 -5.75
CA GLN A 211 12.12 16.04 -6.69
C GLN A 211 12.51 15.29 -7.97
N LYS A 212 12.99 14.07 -7.86
CA LYS A 212 13.31 13.21 -9.03
C LYS A 212 12.08 12.95 -9.90
N LEU A 213 10.92 12.73 -9.28
CA LEU A 213 9.67 12.56 -10.02
C LEU A 213 9.29 13.86 -10.73
N LEU A 214 9.32 15.01 -10.05
CA LEU A 214 9.03 16.31 -10.64
C LEU A 214 9.92 16.63 -11.84
N ASP A 215 11.18 16.21 -11.83
CA ASP A 215 12.11 16.40 -12.94
C ASP A 215 11.81 15.49 -14.15
N LYS A 216 11.15 14.35 -13.92
CA LYS A 216 10.77 13.40 -14.98
C LYS A 216 9.45 13.76 -15.69
N ILE A 217 8.52 14.39 -14.97
CA ILE A 217 7.15 14.66 -15.48
C ILE A 217 6.96 16.09 -15.99
N LYS A 218 8.05 16.90 -16.04
CA LYS A 218 8.09 18.18 -16.74
C LYS A 218 8.13 17.96 -18.26
#